data_da8cc9efe6d3e6e79793b1749a590297
#
_entry.id   da8cc9efe6d3e6e79793b1749a590297
#
_cell.length_a   1.000
_cell.length_b   1.000
_cell.length_c   1.000
_cell.angle_alpha   90.00
_cell.angle_beta   90.00
_cell.angle_gamma   90.00
#
_symmetry.space_group_name_H-M   'P 1'
#
loop_
_entity.id
_entity.type
_entity.pdbx_description
1 polymer ?
#
loop_
_entity_poly.entity_id
_entity_poly.type
_entity_poly.pdbx_seq_one_letter_code
_entity_poly.pdbx_strand_id
1 'polypeptide(L)'
;MELVMAKRSMINREIKREKMVRKYAVKRAELKKQIVDMSLSFDERQEAARKFHALPRNSSAVRMRNRCNITGRPHGYYRKFGLSRNKLREHAMKGDIPGLVMASW
;
A
#
# COMPACT_ATOMS: atom_id res chain seq x y z
N MET A 1 -14.84 -13.09 18.41
CA MET A 1 -13.88 -13.68 17.49
C MET A 1 -14.03 -13.02 16.12
N GLU A 2 -13.02 -12.35 15.67
CA GLU A 2 -13.09 -11.67 14.38
C GLU A 2 -13.01 -12.69 13.25
N LEU A 3 -13.99 -12.63 12.33
CA LEU A 3 -13.94 -13.39 11.11
C LEU A 3 -13.00 -12.68 10.14
N VAL A 4 -11.77 -13.16 10.06
CA VAL A 4 -10.80 -12.66 9.08
C VAL A 4 -11.14 -13.30 7.75
N MET A 5 -11.68 -12.52 6.81
CA MET A 5 -12.08 -12.98 5.47
C MET A 5 -10.90 -13.35 4.59
N ALA A 6 -9.75 -12.72 4.78
CA ALA A 6 -8.52 -13.01 4.06
C ALA A 6 -7.64 -13.99 4.84
N LYS A 7 -6.87 -14.81 4.13
CA LYS A 7 -5.93 -15.73 4.75
C LYS A 7 -4.84 -14.96 5.51
N ARG A 8 -4.44 -15.46 6.68
CA ARG A 8 -3.35 -14.88 7.47
C ARG A 8 -2.06 -14.72 6.68
N SER A 9 -1.74 -15.70 5.85
CA SER A 9 -0.52 -15.64 5.03
C SER A 9 -0.53 -14.43 4.08
N MET A 10 -1.68 -14.09 3.52
CA MET A 10 -1.80 -12.92 2.64
C MET A 10 -1.66 -11.61 3.41
N ILE A 11 -2.26 -11.52 4.59
CA ILE A 11 -2.14 -10.37 5.47
C ILE A 11 -0.69 -10.18 5.93
N ASN A 12 -0.03 -11.26 6.32
CA ASN A 12 1.37 -11.24 6.75
C ASN A 12 2.31 -10.82 5.61
N ARG A 13 2.05 -11.27 4.39
CA ARG A 13 2.81 -10.82 3.20
C ARG A 13 2.67 -9.32 3.00
N GLU A 14 1.47 -8.78 3.15
CA GLU A 14 1.21 -7.36 3.00
C GLU A 14 1.93 -6.54 4.07
N ILE A 15 1.95 -7.01 5.31
CA ILE A 15 2.69 -6.40 6.41
C ILE A 15 4.20 -6.37 6.09
N LYS A 16 4.74 -7.48 5.59
CA LYS A 16 6.15 -7.56 5.18
C LYS A 16 6.47 -6.57 4.06
N ARG A 17 5.61 -6.47 3.05
CA ARG A 17 5.77 -5.52 1.95
C ARG A 17 5.76 -4.09 2.47
N GLU A 18 4.84 -3.75 3.36
CA GLU A 18 4.77 -2.42 3.95
C GLU A 18 6.05 -2.05 4.68
N LYS A 19 6.60 -2.97 5.49
CA LYS A 19 7.86 -2.76 6.19
C LYS A 19 9.02 -2.54 5.22
N MET A 20 9.09 -3.34 4.15
CA MET A 20 10.14 -3.20 3.14
C MET A 20 10.01 -1.89 2.36
N VAL A 21 8.79 -1.49 2.01
CA VAL A 21 8.54 -0.22 1.33
C VAL A 21 9.02 0.95 2.18
N ARG A 22 8.71 0.95 3.47
CA ARG A 22 9.19 2.00 4.40
C ARG A 22 10.69 2.00 4.54
N LYS A 23 11.31 0.82 4.67
CA LYS A 23 12.75 0.66 4.84
C LYS A 23 13.54 1.22 3.66
N TYR A 24 13.07 0.96 2.44
CA TYR A 24 13.77 1.34 1.22
C TYR A 24 13.22 2.61 0.55
N ALA A 25 12.24 3.28 1.16
CA ALA A 25 11.57 4.43 0.55
C ALA A 25 12.55 5.55 0.17
N VAL A 26 13.41 5.96 1.10
CA VAL A 26 14.39 7.03 0.87
C VAL A 26 15.40 6.61 -0.18
N LYS A 27 15.94 5.40 -0.07
CA LYS A 27 16.94 4.88 -1.00
C LYS A 27 16.39 4.79 -2.42
N ARG A 28 15.16 4.31 -2.58
CA ARG A 28 14.51 4.24 -3.90
C ARG A 28 14.28 5.63 -4.48
N ALA A 29 13.86 6.59 -3.67
CA ALA A 29 13.64 7.97 -4.10
C ALA A 29 14.94 8.62 -4.59
N GLU A 30 16.03 8.45 -3.86
CA GLU A 30 17.36 8.95 -4.25
C GLU A 30 17.84 8.35 -5.57
N LEU A 31 17.71 7.03 -5.72
CA LEU A 31 18.13 6.33 -6.94
C LEU A 31 17.30 6.74 -8.16
N LYS A 32 15.98 6.88 -7.99
CA LYS A 32 15.09 7.39 -9.04
C LYS A 32 15.51 8.79 -9.49
N LYS A 33 15.82 9.65 -8.55
CA LYS A 33 16.26 11.02 -8.83
C LYS A 33 17.56 11.02 -9.63
N GLN A 34 18.51 10.16 -9.27
CA GLN A 34 19.78 10.03 -9.98
C GLN A 34 19.60 9.49 -11.40
N ILE A 35 18.68 8.53 -11.61
CA ILE A 35 18.42 7.94 -12.92
C ILE A 35 17.91 9.00 -13.91
N VAL A 36 17.08 9.93 -13.47
CA VAL A 36 16.49 10.97 -14.32
C VAL A 36 17.26 12.28 -14.33
N ASP A 37 18.35 12.38 -13.55
CA ASP A 37 19.13 13.60 -13.44
C ASP A 37 20.02 13.78 -14.68
N MET A 38 19.72 14.82 -15.46
CA MET A 38 20.45 15.14 -16.70
C MET A 38 21.85 15.72 -16.45
N SER A 39 22.15 16.15 -15.23
CA SER A 39 23.49 16.68 -14.89
C SER A 39 24.52 15.57 -14.69
N LEU A 40 24.08 14.33 -14.49
CA LEU A 40 24.96 13.18 -14.32
C LEU A 40 25.33 12.60 -15.69
N SER A 41 26.52 11.98 -15.76
CA SER A 41 26.95 11.27 -16.95
C SER A 41 26.08 10.03 -17.19
N PHE A 42 26.10 9.53 -18.44
CA PHE A 42 25.37 8.32 -18.80
C PHE A 42 25.78 7.11 -17.94
N ASP A 43 27.09 6.96 -17.70
CA ASP A 43 27.61 5.86 -16.88
C ASP A 43 27.14 5.93 -15.43
N GLU A 44 27.12 7.13 -14.86
CA GLU A 44 26.61 7.34 -13.49
C GLU A 44 25.13 7.03 -13.38
N ARG A 45 24.35 7.42 -14.39
CA ARG A 45 22.91 7.09 -14.44
C ARG A 45 22.68 5.59 -14.59
N GLN A 46 23.48 4.90 -15.39
CA GLN A 46 23.39 3.44 -15.52
C GLN A 46 23.74 2.71 -14.22
N GLU A 47 24.76 3.20 -13.51
CA GLU A 47 25.13 2.67 -12.20
C GLU A 47 24.00 2.82 -11.19
N ALA A 48 23.34 3.99 -11.17
CA ALA A 48 22.17 4.22 -10.32
C ALA A 48 21.01 3.29 -10.69
N ALA A 49 20.75 3.07 -11.99
CA ALA A 49 19.72 2.14 -12.45
C ALA A 49 20.01 0.71 -12.02
N ARG A 50 21.27 0.28 -12.09
CA ARG A 50 21.68 -1.05 -11.65
C ARG A 50 21.43 -1.25 -10.17
N LYS A 51 21.79 -0.27 -9.34
CA LYS A 51 21.53 -0.29 -7.90
C LYS A 51 20.04 -0.33 -7.59
N PHE A 52 19.26 0.44 -8.34
CA PHE A 52 17.80 0.45 -8.21
C PHE A 52 17.19 -0.92 -8.51
N HIS A 53 17.62 -1.57 -9.57
CA HIS A 53 17.13 -2.90 -9.94
C HIS A 53 17.60 -4.00 -8.99
N ALA A 54 18.70 -3.79 -8.27
CA ALA A 54 19.19 -4.74 -7.27
C ALA A 54 18.38 -4.73 -5.97
N LEU A 55 17.54 -3.71 -5.75
CA LEU A 55 16.70 -3.64 -4.56
C LEU A 55 15.64 -4.74 -4.57
N PRO A 56 15.19 -5.21 -3.38
CA PRO A 56 14.15 -6.24 -3.30
C PRO A 56 12.87 -5.80 -4.01
N ARG A 57 12.23 -6.71 -4.73
CA ARG A 57 10.98 -6.43 -5.45
C ARG A 57 9.88 -5.95 -4.50
N ASN A 58 9.79 -6.52 -3.31
CA ASN A 58 8.78 -6.16 -2.32
C ASN A 58 9.01 -4.78 -1.68
N SER A 59 10.12 -4.11 -2.00
CA SER A 59 10.35 -2.73 -1.60
C SER A 59 9.60 -1.71 -2.47
N SER A 60 9.00 -2.15 -3.57
CA SER A 60 8.24 -1.29 -4.48
C SER A 60 6.83 -1.03 -3.94
N ALA A 61 6.45 0.23 -3.83
CA ALA A 61 5.13 0.64 -3.36
C ALA A 61 4.00 0.19 -4.29
N VAL A 62 4.28 -0.02 -5.59
CA VAL A 62 3.27 -0.47 -6.55
C VAL A 62 2.75 -1.89 -6.28
N ARG A 63 3.50 -2.68 -5.52
CA ARG A 63 3.09 -4.04 -5.14
C ARG A 63 2.19 -4.09 -3.92
N MET A 64 2.02 -2.97 -3.23
CA MET A 64 1.12 -2.87 -2.09
C MET A 64 -0.33 -2.81 -2.56
N ARG A 65 -1.21 -3.41 -1.77
CA ARG A 65 -2.64 -3.39 -2.01
C ARG A 65 -3.35 -2.88 -0.77
N ASN A 66 -4.26 -1.92 -0.95
CA ASN A 66 -5.11 -1.46 0.13
C ASN A 66 -6.07 -2.57 0.54
N ARG A 67 -6.14 -2.84 1.84
CA ARG A 67 -6.99 -3.88 2.42
C ARG A 67 -7.78 -3.33 3.59
N CYS A 68 -8.98 -3.87 3.79
CA CYS A 68 -9.81 -3.52 4.94
C CYS A 68 -9.03 -3.77 6.25
N ASN A 69 -9.03 -2.79 7.15
CA ASN A 69 -8.31 -2.88 8.42
C ASN A 69 -8.88 -3.96 9.35
N ILE A 70 -10.13 -4.37 9.14
CA ILE A 70 -10.81 -5.36 9.98
C ILE A 70 -10.74 -6.76 9.37
N THR A 71 -11.09 -6.89 8.08
CA THR A 71 -11.21 -8.19 7.41
C THR A 71 -10.04 -8.55 6.51
N GLY A 72 -9.24 -7.58 6.08
CA GLY A 72 -8.17 -7.78 5.11
C GLY A 72 -8.63 -7.91 3.67
N ARG A 73 -9.91 -7.64 3.39
CA ARG A 73 -10.46 -7.74 2.03
C ARG A 73 -9.78 -6.74 1.09
N PRO A 74 -9.25 -7.19 -0.09
CA PRO A 74 -8.55 -6.30 -1.02
C PRO A 74 -9.47 -5.55 -1.97
N HIS A 75 -10.75 -5.93 -2.07
CA HIS A 75 -11.74 -5.31 -2.95
C HIS A 75 -12.74 -4.49 -2.17
N GLY A 76 -13.36 -3.49 -2.84
CA GLY A 76 -14.36 -2.64 -2.21
C GLY A 76 -13.83 -1.82 -1.04
N TYR A 77 -12.60 -1.36 -1.13
CA TYR A 77 -11.93 -0.61 -0.07
C TYR A 77 -12.14 0.90 -0.24
N TYR A 78 -12.52 1.56 0.84
CA TYR A 78 -12.65 3.02 0.88
C TYR A 78 -11.46 3.62 1.62
N ARG A 79 -10.61 4.35 0.91
CA ARG A 79 -9.39 4.98 1.47
C ARG A 79 -9.70 5.92 2.61
N LYS A 80 -10.80 6.65 2.51
CA LYS A 80 -11.22 7.63 3.51
C LYS A 80 -11.44 6.99 4.88
N PHE A 81 -11.94 5.75 4.91
CA PHE A 81 -12.32 5.07 6.14
C PHE A 81 -11.39 3.90 6.50
N GLY A 82 -10.60 3.41 5.56
CA GLY A 82 -9.77 2.24 5.77
C GLY A 82 -10.54 0.93 5.90
N LEU A 83 -11.77 0.89 5.39
CA LEU A 83 -12.70 -0.23 5.53
C LEU A 83 -13.23 -0.70 4.18
N SER A 84 -13.56 -2.01 4.08
CA SER A 84 -14.29 -2.52 2.95
C SER A 84 -15.75 -2.03 2.97
N ARG A 85 -16.43 -2.12 1.81
CA ARG A 85 -17.83 -1.69 1.68
C ARG A 85 -18.75 -2.35 2.71
N ASN A 86 -18.51 -3.63 3.01
CA ASN A 86 -19.34 -4.38 3.96
C ASN A 86 -19.16 -3.85 5.39
N LYS A 87 -17.95 -3.65 5.81
CA LYS A 87 -17.66 -3.14 7.16
C LYS A 87 -18.01 -1.67 7.31
N LEU A 88 -17.84 -0.89 6.25
CA LEU A 88 -18.29 0.49 6.24
C LEU A 88 -19.79 0.58 6.47
N ARG A 89 -20.58 -0.25 5.77
CA ARG A 89 -22.03 -0.31 5.93
C ARG A 89 -22.43 -0.71 7.36
N GLU A 90 -21.80 -1.74 7.91
CA GLU A 90 -22.07 -2.19 9.28
C GLU A 90 -21.84 -1.07 10.30
N HIS A 91 -20.71 -0.39 10.22
CA HIS A 91 -20.38 0.71 11.13
C HIS A 91 -21.26 1.95 10.89
N ALA A 92 -21.66 2.21 9.66
CA ALA A 92 -22.61 3.29 9.34
C ALA A 92 -23.97 3.05 9.99
N MET A 93 -24.46 1.82 9.95
CA MET A 93 -25.72 1.45 10.58
C MET A 93 -25.68 1.52 12.09
N LYS A 94 -24.52 1.30 12.70
CA LYS A 94 -24.31 1.45 14.14
C LYS A 94 -24.09 2.90 14.59
N GLY A 95 -23.96 3.82 13.64
CA GLY A 95 -23.68 5.22 13.92
C GLY A 95 -22.26 5.52 14.36
N ASP A 96 -21.30 4.60 14.08
CA ASP A 96 -19.91 4.76 14.49
C ASP A 96 -19.14 5.78 13.63
N ILE A 97 -19.69 6.15 12.46
CA ILE A 97 -19.04 7.07 11.53
C ILE A 97 -19.83 8.40 11.54
N PRO A 98 -19.26 9.46 12.14
CA PRO A 98 -19.98 10.73 12.22
C PRO A 98 -20.14 11.37 10.83
N GLY A 99 -21.31 11.94 10.58
CA GLY A 99 -21.62 12.64 9.34
C GLY A 99 -21.91 11.73 8.14
N LEU A 100 -21.86 10.42 8.29
CA LEU A 100 -22.19 9.49 7.21
C LEU A 100 -23.67 9.20 7.18
N VAL A 101 -24.29 9.48 6.03
CA VAL A 101 -25.71 9.20 5.77
C VAL A 101 -25.82 8.19 4.64
N MET A 102 -26.66 7.18 4.83
CA MET A 102 -26.92 6.18 3.80
C MET A 102 -27.92 6.71 2.78
N ALA A 103 -27.60 6.51 1.50
CA ALA A 103 -28.43 6.95 0.38
C ALA A 103 -28.90 5.73 -0.44
N SER A 104 -30.10 5.81 -1.00
CA SER A 104 -30.67 4.72 -1.77
C SER A 104 -30.60 4.94 -3.29
N TRP A 105 -29.97 6.01 -3.74
CA TRP A 105 -29.75 6.24 -5.17
C TRP A 105 -28.38 5.79 -5.64
#